data_7432a0446fbdbcdc4cac85418f24e7c8
#
_entry.id   7432a0446fbdbcdc4cac85418f24e7c8
#
_cell.length_a   1.000
_cell.length_b   1.000
_cell.length_c   1.000
_cell.angle_alpha   90.00
_cell.angle_beta   90.00
_cell.angle_gamma   90.00
#
_symmetry.space_group_name_H-M   'P 1'
#
loop_
_entity.id
_entity.type
_entity.pdbx_description
1 polymer ?
#
loop_
_entity_poly.entity_id
_entity_poly.type
_entity_poly.pdbx_seq_one_letter_code
_entity_poly.pdbx_strand_id
1 'polypeptide(L)'
;MFTQQSGKALFPFIILVLVAILSYLYLPISQGQVSRAAGAPTTVSAQTASMQEKTLYISAVGSARANQAIHISSSQSDYITDIYFNDGDVIKQGDKLVQLQNEQERLAVKELKINLKEQQRQLKRLEDLAKSQSAARSQLETQRSVVEALQAKLQLEQTRLDELLISAPFTGILGKRLVSVGSFVNSSTSLTTLDDISIIKVDFQVPEKRLATLHTGMTVVGKSDAYGERAFIGQVSHIDPRIDSATRSVQVTASFENPESLLRPGMLMHLELELQTYNAIMLPEKSVIPRQQKHYVFVIDEQQKAKQVEINILARFNGWVAVSSGVETGQQVITEGVIKIRSGSTVSVKS
;
A
#
# COMPACT_ATOMS: atom_id res chain seq x y z
N MET A 1 -46.42 54.85 92.98
CA MET A 1 -47.79 54.71 92.51
C MET A 1 -47.86 55.17 91.05
N PHE A 2 -47.56 54.34 90.11
CA PHE A 2 -47.85 54.59 88.72
C PHE A 2 -47.95 53.26 87.97
N THR A 3 -49.02 53.11 87.34
CA THR A 3 -49.52 51.96 86.66
C THR A 3 -48.95 51.84 85.26
N GLN A 4 -48.53 50.64 84.96
CA GLN A 4 -48.08 50.16 83.68
C GLN A 4 -49.28 49.72 82.84
N GLN A 5 -49.46 50.21 81.60
CA GLN A 5 -50.23 49.59 80.56
C GLN A 5 -49.87 50.17 79.17
N SER A 6 -49.05 49.48 78.39
CA SER A 6 -48.99 49.63 76.97
C SER A 6 -48.18 48.52 76.32
N GLY A 7 -48.72 47.35 76.20
CA GLY A 7 -48.13 46.22 75.59
C GLY A 7 -49.05 45.38 74.71
N LYS A 8 -50.33 45.73 74.62
CA LYS A 8 -51.35 44.90 73.91
C LYS A 8 -51.68 45.31 72.49
N ALA A 9 -51.17 46.44 71.97
CA ALA A 9 -51.47 46.88 70.61
C ALA A 9 -50.40 46.53 69.61
N LEU A 10 -49.22 46.08 70.02
CA LEU A 10 -48.11 45.73 69.07
C LEU A 10 -48.31 44.35 68.45
N PHE A 11 -48.99 43.45 69.17
CA PHE A 11 -49.17 42.07 68.67
C PHE A 11 -50.09 41.95 67.42
N PRO A 12 -51.26 42.64 67.35
CA PRO A 12 -52.10 42.63 66.14
C PRO A 12 -51.42 43.31 64.95
N PHE A 13 -50.55 44.34 65.18
CA PHE A 13 -49.85 45.01 64.11
C PHE A 13 -48.78 44.11 63.45
N ILE A 14 -48.08 43.31 64.25
CA ILE A 14 -47.08 42.34 63.78
C ILE A 14 -47.77 41.26 62.95
N ILE A 15 -48.95 40.77 63.37
CA ILE A 15 -49.76 39.80 62.57
C ILE A 15 -50.22 40.39 61.30
N LEU A 16 -50.64 41.62 61.21
CA LEU A 16 -51.12 42.30 60.06
C LEU A 16 -49.99 42.52 59.03
N VAL A 17 -48.80 42.88 59.51
CA VAL A 17 -47.60 42.99 58.64
C VAL A 17 -47.15 41.60 58.11
N LEU A 18 -47.26 40.57 58.96
CA LEU A 18 -46.88 39.17 58.51
C LEU A 18 -47.87 38.64 57.50
N VAL A 19 -49.17 38.93 57.62
CA VAL A 19 -50.20 38.56 56.65
C VAL A 19 -50.00 39.35 55.33
N ALA A 20 -49.62 40.64 55.42
CA ALA A 20 -49.33 41.45 54.24
C ALA A 20 -48.08 40.92 53.46
N ILE A 21 -47.05 40.55 54.22
CA ILE A 21 -45.84 39.93 53.62
C ILE A 21 -46.18 38.57 53.01
N LEU A 22 -47.00 37.75 53.68
CA LEU A 22 -47.40 36.43 53.16
C LEU A 22 -48.29 36.61 51.92
N SER A 23 -49.21 37.58 51.92
CA SER A 23 -50.04 37.92 50.76
C SER A 23 -49.21 38.44 49.58
N TYR A 24 -48.15 39.21 49.85
CA TYR A 24 -47.23 39.68 48.83
C TYR A 24 -46.39 38.56 48.25
N LEU A 25 -45.98 37.60 49.03
CA LEU A 25 -45.22 36.39 48.60
C LEU A 25 -46.09 35.38 47.87
N TYR A 26 -47.40 35.30 48.13
CA TYR A 26 -48.36 34.40 47.50
C TYR A 26 -49.13 35.04 46.33
N LEU A 27 -48.93 36.33 46.02
CA LEU A 27 -49.44 36.87 44.79
C LEU A 27 -48.72 36.19 43.61
N PRO A 28 -49.39 35.43 42.73
CA PRO A 28 -48.75 34.88 41.56
C PRO A 28 -48.20 36.04 40.73
N ILE A 29 -46.86 36.16 40.71
CA ILE A 29 -46.19 37.00 39.75
C ILE A 29 -46.66 36.45 38.41
N SER A 30 -47.59 37.14 37.75
CA SER A 30 -47.98 36.85 36.37
C SER A 30 -46.70 36.88 35.58
N GLN A 31 -46.12 35.69 35.33
CA GLN A 31 -45.09 35.55 34.31
C GLN A 31 -45.77 35.99 33.03
N GLY A 32 -45.54 37.21 32.66
CA GLY A 32 -45.88 37.71 31.35
C GLY A 32 -45.39 36.62 30.36
N GLN A 33 -46.35 36.01 29.68
CA GLN A 33 -45.99 35.22 28.50
C GLN A 33 -45.13 36.13 27.62
N VAL A 34 -43.79 35.90 27.70
CA VAL A 34 -42.89 36.43 26.70
C VAL A 34 -43.37 35.75 25.41
N SER A 35 -44.31 36.39 24.73
CA SER A 35 -44.61 36.12 23.32
C SER A 35 -43.25 36.21 22.65
N ARG A 36 -42.64 35.01 22.40
CA ARG A 36 -41.47 34.97 21.56
C ARG A 36 -41.89 35.57 20.22
N ALA A 37 -41.60 36.85 20.06
CA ALA A 37 -41.63 37.49 18.76
C ALA A 37 -40.99 36.54 17.80
N ALA A 38 -41.63 36.23 16.68
CA ALA A 38 -41.04 35.41 15.64
C ALA A 38 -39.67 36.00 15.34
N GLY A 39 -38.63 35.32 15.83
CA GLY A 39 -37.27 35.84 15.82
C GLY A 39 -36.86 36.16 14.40
N ALA A 40 -36.12 37.23 14.23
CA ALA A 40 -35.54 37.57 12.93
C ALA A 40 -34.92 36.30 12.30
N PRO A 41 -35.09 36.07 10.99
CA PRO A 41 -34.60 34.86 10.34
C PRO A 41 -33.13 34.71 10.60
N THR A 42 -32.73 33.53 11.09
CA THR A 42 -31.30 33.22 11.39
C THR A 42 -30.58 33.08 10.08
N THR A 43 -29.55 33.89 9.86
CA THR A 43 -28.70 33.77 8.67
C THR A 43 -27.88 32.49 8.72
N VAL A 44 -27.96 31.65 7.69
CA VAL A 44 -27.30 30.39 7.53
C VAL A 44 -26.65 30.27 6.15
N SER A 45 -25.62 29.50 6.02
CA SER A 45 -25.11 29.05 4.71
C SER A 45 -25.76 27.74 4.36
N ALA A 46 -26.19 27.56 3.12
CA ALA A 46 -26.77 26.31 2.63
C ALA A 46 -26.07 25.87 1.33
N GLN A 47 -26.06 24.58 1.10
CA GLN A 47 -25.57 23.99 -0.14
C GLN A 47 -26.61 23.03 -0.69
N THR A 48 -26.78 23.06 -2.02
CA THR A 48 -27.67 22.12 -2.71
C THR A 48 -27.05 20.70 -2.69
N ALA A 49 -27.82 19.76 -2.21
CA ALA A 49 -27.43 18.35 -2.22
C ALA A 49 -27.37 17.83 -3.66
N SER A 50 -26.21 17.32 -4.05
CA SER A 50 -26.01 16.75 -5.39
C SER A 50 -25.36 15.36 -5.29
N MET A 51 -25.77 14.50 -6.20
CA MET A 51 -25.13 13.20 -6.40
C MET A 51 -23.72 13.44 -6.95
N GLN A 52 -22.72 12.87 -6.32
CA GLN A 52 -21.33 12.96 -6.74
C GLN A 52 -20.66 11.60 -6.62
N GLU A 53 -19.78 11.34 -7.54
CA GLU A 53 -18.89 10.17 -7.49
C GLU A 53 -17.63 10.53 -6.72
N LYS A 54 -17.31 9.74 -5.71
CA LYS A 54 -16.09 9.94 -4.91
C LYS A 54 -15.47 8.62 -4.49
N THR A 55 -14.20 8.48 -4.76
CA THR A 55 -13.43 7.27 -4.40
C THR A 55 -12.82 7.43 -3.01
N LEU A 56 -12.97 6.39 -2.20
CA LEU A 56 -12.33 6.29 -0.90
C LEU A 56 -10.94 5.70 -1.08
N TYR A 57 -9.93 6.40 -0.58
CA TYR A 57 -8.54 5.97 -0.61
C TYR A 57 -8.02 5.61 0.77
N ILE A 58 -7.07 4.68 0.82
CA ILE A 58 -6.15 4.52 1.95
C ILE A 58 -4.82 5.13 1.55
N SER A 59 -4.35 6.09 2.36
CA SER A 59 -2.98 6.61 2.23
C SER A 59 -2.03 5.74 3.02
N ALA A 60 -0.93 5.36 2.39
CA ALA A 60 0.15 4.59 3.00
C ALA A 60 1.51 5.10 2.49
N VAL A 61 2.57 4.74 3.21
CA VAL A 61 3.94 4.99 2.78
C VAL A 61 4.59 3.64 2.56
N GLY A 62 5.27 3.47 1.44
CA GLY A 62 5.92 2.22 1.06
C GLY A 62 7.36 2.41 0.62
N SER A 63 8.12 1.32 0.63
CA SER A 63 9.50 1.27 0.15
C SER A 63 9.56 0.50 -1.17
N ALA A 64 10.16 1.12 -2.16
CA ALA A 64 10.37 0.53 -3.48
C ALA A 64 11.49 -0.51 -3.45
N ARG A 65 11.29 -1.63 -4.13
CA ARG A 65 12.32 -2.66 -4.37
C ARG A 65 12.29 -3.11 -5.82
N ALA A 66 13.39 -3.64 -6.30
CA ALA A 66 13.47 -4.24 -7.62
C ALA A 66 12.54 -5.47 -7.74
N ASN A 67 12.15 -5.82 -8.95
CA ASN A 67 11.46 -7.07 -9.23
C ASN A 67 12.31 -8.27 -8.81
N GLN A 68 13.60 -8.26 -9.21
CA GLN A 68 14.65 -9.18 -8.77
C GLN A 68 15.91 -8.39 -8.45
N ALA A 69 16.60 -8.75 -7.37
CA ALA A 69 17.86 -8.14 -6.96
C ALA A 69 18.79 -9.22 -6.40
N ILE A 70 20.01 -9.28 -6.92
CA ILE A 70 21.01 -10.23 -6.42
C ILE A 70 22.39 -9.59 -6.37
N HIS A 71 23.24 -10.16 -5.54
CA HIS A 71 24.68 -9.96 -5.61
C HIS A 71 25.28 -11.03 -6.53
N ILE A 72 26.00 -10.61 -7.56
CA ILE A 72 26.77 -11.51 -8.41
C ILE A 72 28.03 -11.88 -7.66
N SER A 73 28.23 -13.17 -7.44
CA SER A 73 29.44 -13.75 -6.86
C SER A 73 29.92 -14.93 -7.69
N SER A 74 31.15 -15.40 -7.45
CA SER A 74 31.68 -16.61 -8.09
C SER A 74 31.23 -17.86 -7.34
N SER A 75 30.99 -18.96 -8.05
CA SER A 75 30.84 -20.30 -7.45
C SER A 75 32.19 -20.98 -7.16
N GLN A 76 33.24 -20.55 -7.88
CA GLN A 76 34.60 -21.08 -7.78
C GLN A 76 35.57 -20.03 -7.24
N SER A 77 36.66 -20.47 -6.62
CA SER A 77 37.68 -19.58 -6.10
C SER A 77 38.85 -19.56 -7.07
N ASP A 78 39.10 -18.43 -7.73
CA ASP A 78 40.20 -18.25 -8.67
C ASP A 78 40.49 -16.78 -8.95
N TYR A 79 41.50 -16.49 -9.79
CA TYR A 79 41.84 -15.14 -10.23
C TYR A 79 41.01 -14.70 -11.42
N ILE A 80 40.61 -13.41 -11.42
CA ILE A 80 39.93 -12.79 -12.54
C ILE A 80 40.92 -12.54 -13.68
N THR A 81 40.61 -13.06 -14.87
CA THR A 81 41.38 -12.79 -16.09
C THR A 81 40.78 -11.64 -16.90
N ASP A 82 39.45 -11.58 -17.01
CA ASP A 82 38.75 -10.59 -17.80
C ASP A 82 37.46 -10.13 -17.13
N ILE A 83 37.10 -8.87 -17.38
CA ILE A 83 35.81 -8.28 -16.95
C ILE A 83 35.20 -7.63 -18.19
N TYR A 84 33.92 -7.97 -18.47
CA TYR A 84 33.24 -7.61 -19.72
C TYR A 84 32.16 -6.53 -19.52
N PHE A 85 32.05 -5.90 -18.38
CA PHE A 85 31.04 -4.87 -18.07
C PHE A 85 31.64 -3.64 -17.41
N ASN A 86 30.90 -2.53 -17.44
CA ASN A 86 31.16 -1.31 -16.71
C ASN A 86 30.05 -1.04 -15.69
N ASP A 87 30.32 -0.09 -14.78
CA ASP A 87 29.37 0.35 -13.76
C ASP A 87 28.09 0.89 -14.41
N GLY A 88 26.93 0.37 -14.02
CA GLY A 88 25.66 0.82 -14.51
C GLY A 88 25.23 0.28 -15.89
N ASP A 89 25.97 -0.64 -16.47
CA ASP A 89 25.60 -1.24 -17.76
C ASP A 89 24.28 -1.99 -17.68
N VAL A 90 23.46 -1.85 -18.74
CA VAL A 90 22.27 -2.65 -18.96
C VAL A 90 22.65 -3.94 -19.69
N ILE A 91 22.40 -5.07 -19.08
CA ILE A 91 22.78 -6.39 -19.60
C ILE A 91 21.59 -7.28 -19.81
N LYS A 92 21.74 -8.25 -20.72
CA LYS A 92 20.74 -9.29 -20.99
C LYS A 92 21.10 -10.59 -20.29
N GLN A 93 20.11 -11.43 -20.05
CA GLN A 93 20.33 -12.78 -19.55
C GLN A 93 21.33 -13.53 -20.45
N GLY A 94 22.35 -14.15 -19.83
CA GLY A 94 23.39 -14.90 -20.51
C GLY A 94 24.60 -14.07 -20.96
N ASP A 95 24.57 -12.74 -20.84
CA ASP A 95 25.73 -11.90 -21.13
C ASP A 95 26.89 -12.24 -20.18
N LYS A 96 28.12 -12.28 -20.74
CA LYS A 96 29.34 -12.57 -19.98
C LYS A 96 29.67 -11.37 -19.09
N LEU A 97 29.99 -11.64 -17.84
CA LEU A 97 30.35 -10.61 -16.87
C LEU A 97 31.80 -10.68 -16.47
N VAL A 98 32.26 -11.84 -16.02
CA VAL A 98 33.61 -12.05 -15.52
C VAL A 98 34.13 -13.43 -15.97
N GLN A 99 35.37 -13.45 -16.44
CA GLN A 99 36.11 -14.69 -16.70
C GLN A 99 37.11 -14.92 -15.57
N LEU A 100 37.07 -16.08 -14.98
CA LEU A 100 38.10 -16.56 -14.09
C LEU A 100 39.18 -17.35 -14.87
N GLN A 101 40.31 -17.55 -14.26
CA GLN A 101 41.40 -18.34 -14.85
C GLN A 101 40.88 -19.75 -15.18
N ASN A 102 41.02 -20.19 -16.45
CA ASN A 102 40.35 -21.40 -16.96
C ASN A 102 41.25 -22.25 -17.86
N GLU A 103 42.53 -21.95 -17.94
CA GLU A 103 43.44 -22.61 -18.87
C GLU A 103 43.59 -24.12 -18.54
N GLN A 104 43.62 -24.48 -17.25
CA GLN A 104 43.75 -25.88 -16.83
C GLN A 104 42.52 -26.71 -17.21
N GLU A 105 41.32 -26.20 -16.93
CA GLU A 105 40.03 -26.81 -17.22
C GLU A 105 39.81 -26.94 -18.74
N ARG A 106 40.20 -25.92 -19.48
CA ARG A 106 40.16 -25.94 -20.95
C ARG A 106 41.02 -27.04 -21.53
N LEU A 107 42.24 -27.23 -20.99
CA LEU A 107 43.14 -28.30 -21.41
C LEU A 107 42.62 -29.66 -20.99
N ALA A 108 42.07 -29.82 -19.77
CA ALA A 108 41.45 -31.07 -19.31
C ALA A 108 40.25 -31.47 -20.20
N VAL A 109 39.39 -30.57 -20.52
CA VAL A 109 38.28 -30.79 -21.47
C VAL A 109 38.78 -31.21 -22.83
N LYS A 110 39.86 -30.58 -23.33
CA LYS A 110 40.47 -30.93 -24.62
C LYS A 110 41.05 -32.34 -24.61
N GLU A 111 41.79 -32.74 -23.56
CA GLU A 111 42.31 -34.07 -23.36
C GLU A 111 41.21 -35.13 -23.37
N LEU A 112 40.16 -34.92 -22.56
CA LEU A 112 39.02 -35.85 -22.50
C LEU A 112 38.28 -35.97 -23.83
N LYS A 113 38.14 -34.89 -24.58
CA LYS A 113 37.55 -34.94 -25.96
C LYS A 113 38.36 -35.83 -26.89
N ILE A 114 39.71 -35.76 -26.80
CA ILE A 114 40.61 -36.59 -27.62
C ILE A 114 40.47 -38.06 -27.21
N ASN A 115 40.52 -38.36 -25.94
CA ASN A 115 40.36 -39.70 -25.39
C ASN A 115 38.99 -40.30 -25.75
N LEU A 116 37.91 -39.54 -25.56
CA LEU A 116 36.57 -40.00 -25.91
C LEU A 116 36.46 -40.34 -27.42
N LYS A 117 37.00 -39.49 -28.27
CA LYS A 117 37.03 -39.74 -29.72
C LYS A 117 37.79 -41.04 -30.10
N GLU A 118 38.88 -41.35 -29.39
CA GLU A 118 39.61 -42.59 -29.59
C GLU A 118 38.79 -43.81 -29.15
N GLN A 119 38.18 -43.76 -27.94
CA GLN A 119 37.35 -44.85 -27.45
C GLN A 119 36.08 -45.06 -28.31
N GLN A 120 35.50 -44.01 -28.86
CA GLN A 120 34.38 -44.11 -29.79
C GLN A 120 34.80 -44.80 -31.11
N ARG A 121 36.00 -44.53 -31.63
CA ARG A 121 36.53 -45.24 -32.79
C ARG A 121 36.75 -46.73 -32.50
N GLN A 122 37.24 -47.05 -31.31
CA GLN A 122 37.42 -48.46 -30.85
C GLN A 122 36.06 -49.15 -30.73
N LEU A 123 35.05 -48.47 -30.15
CA LEU A 123 33.68 -48.97 -30.04
C LEU A 123 33.12 -49.33 -31.43
N LYS A 124 33.23 -48.41 -32.39
CA LYS A 124 32.77 -48.63 -33.75
C LYS A 124 33.43 -49.84 -34.43
N ARG A 125 34.73 -50.03 -34.25
CA ARG A 125 35.44 -51.23 -34.73
C ARG A 125 34.88 -52.52 -34.11
N LEU A 126 34.61 -52.55 -32.78
CA LEU A 126 34.03 -53.71 -32.11
C LEU A 126 32.57 -53.95 -32.54
N GLU A 127 31.80 -52.92 -32.79
CA GLU A 127 30.44 -53.05 -33.34
C GLU A 127 30.44 -53.72 -34.72
N ASP A 128 31.37 -53.34 -35.60
CA ASP A 128 31.49 -53.94 -36.93
C ASP A 128 31.96 -55.39 -36.83
N LEU A 129 32.88 -55.74 -35.91
CA LEU A 129 33.31 -57.10 -35.67
C LEU A 129 32.20 -57.97 -35.05
N ALA A 130 31.40 -57.45 -34.15
CA ALA A 130 30.32 -58.17 -33.45
C ALA A 130 29.16 -58.56 -34.40
N LYS A 131 29.04 -57.92 -35.55
CA LYS A 131 28.08 -58.33 -36.61
C LYS A 131 28.41 -59.67 -37.23
N SER A 132 29.70 -60.08 -37.20
CA SER A 132 30.21 -61.28 -37.80
C SER A 132 30.57 -62.40 -36.84
N GLN A 133 30.82 -62.08 -35.54
CA GLN A 133 31.32 -63.07 -34.56
C GLN A 133 30.68 -62.88 -33.14
N SER A 134 30.12 -63.96 -32.57
CA SER A 134 29.43 -63.93 -31.27
C SER A 134 30.37 -63.66 -30.06
N ALA A 135 31.66 -64.00 -30.14
CA ALA A 135 32.63 -63.79 -29.08
C ALA A 135 32.95 -62.31 -28.78
N ALA A 136 32.63 -61.40 -29.70
CA ALA A 136 32.90 -59.96 -29.56
C ALA A 136 31.85 -59.20 -28.70
N ARG A 137 30.76 -59.86 -28.28
CA ARG A 137 29.66 -59.17 -27.54
C ARG A 137 30.08 -58.65 -26.20
N SER A 138 30.78 -59.46 -25.38
CA SER A 138 31.24 -59.03 -24.05
C SER A 138 32.22 -57.85 -24.13
N GLN A 139 33.14 -57.89 -25.13
CA GLN A 139 34.10 -56.80 -25.35
C GLN A 139 33.37 -55.53 -25.79
N LEU A 140 32.33 -55.66 -26.61
CA LEU A 140 31.49 -54.57 -27.07
C LEU A 140 30.77 -53.88 -25.90
N GLU A 141 30.17 -54.68 -25.00
CA GLU A 141 29.50 -54.15 -23.79
C GLU A 141 30.50 -53.45 -22.86
N THR A 142 31.65 -54.00 -22.64
CA THR A 142 32.74 -53.38 -21.85
C THR A 142 33.16 -52.05 -22.48
N GLN A 143 33.36 -52.01 -23.80
CA GLN A 143 33.77 -50.79 -24.49
C GLN A 143 32.68 -49.72 -24.49
N ARG A 144 31.39 -50.09 -24.53
CA ARG A 144 30.28 -49.17 -24.35
C ARG A 144 30.33 -48.50 -23.00
N SER A 145 30.51 -49.28 -21.95
CA SER A 145 30.64 -48.75 -20.58
C SER A 145 31.80 -47.78 -20.43
N VAL A 146 32.96 -48.08 -21.09
CA VAL A 146 34.12 -47.16 -21.11
C VAL A 146 33.76 -45.82 -21.79
N VAL A 147 33.07 -45.87 -22.95
CA VAL A 147 32.67 -44.68 -23.67
C VAL A 147 31.68 -43.87 -22.83
N GLU A 148 30.67 -44.50 -22.22
CA GLU A 148 29.68 -43.82 -21.36
C GLU A 148 30.36 -43.16 -20.16
N ALA A 149 31.29 -43.85 -19.49
CA ALA A 149 32.05 -43.29 -18.36
C ALA A 149 32.90 -42.09 -18.75
N LEU A 150 33.54 -42.11 -19.94
CA LEU A 150 34.30 -41.00 -20.46
C LEU A 150 33.40 -39.82 -20.87
N GLN A 151 32.19 -40.08 -21.41
CA GLN A 151 31.21 -39.06 -21.70
C GLN A 151 30.77 -38.33 -20.44
N ALA A 152 30.44 -39.08 -19.38
CA ALA A 152 30.08 -38.52 -18.09
C ALA A 152 31.24 -37.67 -17.48
N LYS A 153 32.46 -38.15 -17.59
CA LYS A 153 33.64 -37.41 -17.11
C LYS A 153 33.89 -36.14 -17.93
N LEU A 154 33.73 -36.18 -19.24
CA LEU A 154 33.82 -35.01 -20.10
C LEU A 154 32.75 -33.97 -19.74
N GLN A 155 31.53 -34.41 -19.53
CA GLN A 155 30.44 -33.53 -19.11
C GLN A 155 30.72 -32.81 -17.78
N LEU A 156 31.31 -33.55 -16.81
CA LEU A 156 31.70 -32.98 -15.54
C LEU A 156 32.77 -31.89 -15.70
N GLU A 157 33.81 -32.13 -16.48
CA GLU A 157 34.88 -31.12 -16.71
C GLU A 157 34.38 -29.94 -17.58
N GLN A 158 33.39 -30.14 -18.47
CA GLN A 158 32.75 -29.06 -19.17
C GLN A 158 31.95 -28.15 -18.21
N THR A 159 31.17 -28.73 -17.28
CA THR A 159 30.46 -27.99 -16.26
C THR A 159 31.43 -27.16 -15.40
N ARG A 160 32.56 -27.73 -14.99
CA ARG A 160 33.59 -27.00 -14.24
C ARG A 160 34.17 -25.82 -15.02
N LEU A 161 34.42 -26.02 -16.32
CA LEU A 161 34.89 -24.94 -17.21
C LEU A 161 33.84 -23.83 -17.36
N ASP A 162 32.58 -24.22 -17.53
CA ASP A 162 31.48 -23.27 -17.68
C ASP A 162 31.26 -22.45 -16.41
N GLU A 163 31.49 -23.02 -15.21
CA GLU A 163 31.39 -22.32 -13.93
C GLU A 163 32.44 -21.21 -13.74
N LEU A 164 33.55 -21.26 -14.50
CA LEU A 164 34.60 -20.23 -14.49
C LEU A 164 34.24 -19.01 -15.36
N LEU A 165 33.15 -19.05 -16.11
CA LEU A 165 32.57 -17.93 -16.84
C LEU A 165 31.29 -17.49 -16.11
N ILE A 166 31.38 -16.38 -15.42
CA ILE A 166 30.23 -15.81 -14.70
C ILE A 166 29.41 -14.99 -15.69
N SER A 167 28.14 -15.35 -15.85
CA SER A 167 27.18 -14.70 -16.76
C SER A 167 25.96 -14.18 -15.99
N ALA A 168 25.24 -13.25 -16.60
CA ALA A 168 24.02 -12.68 -16.06
C ALA A 168 22.87 -13.71 -15.99
N PRO A 169 22.28 -13.99 -14.83
CA PRO A 169 21.19 -14.94 -14.70
C PRO A 169 19.85 -14.40 -15.20
N PHE A 170 19.67 -13.09 -15.26
CA PHE A 170 18.51 -12.39 -15.83
C PHE A 170 18.92 -11.03 -16.40
N THR A 171 18.02 -10.42 -17.17
CA THR A 171 18.21 -9.08 -17.74
C THR A 171 18.01 -8.01 -16.67
N GLY A 172 18.92 -7.03 -16.58
CA GLY A 172 18.84 -5.98 -15.57
C GLY A 172 19.95 -4.95 -15.71
N ILE A 173 20.10 -4.13 -14.68
CA ILE A 173 21.13 -3.09 -14.57
C ILE A 173 22.16 -3.53 -13.54
N LEU A 174 23.42 -3.46 -13.93
CA LEU A 174 24.54 -3.72 -13.01
C LEU A 174 24.80 -2.53 -12.09
N GLY A 175 25.16 -2.85 -10.87
CA GLY A 175 25.66 -1.86 -9.92
C GLY A 175 27.14 -1.50 -10.16
N LYS A 176 27.77 -1.01 -9.11
CA LYS A 176 29.20 -0.70 -9.14
C LYS A 176 30.03 -1.98 -9.16
N ARG A 177 31.10 -1.97 -9.96
CA ARG A 177 32.11 -3.02 -9.99
C ARG A 177 32.97 -2.98 -8.71
N LEU A 178 33.04 -4.10 -8.00
CA LEU A 178 33.74 -4.21 -6.69
C LEU A 178 35.09 -4.93 -6.79
N VAL A 179 35.47 -5.40 -7.97
CA VAL A 179 36.66 -6.20 -8.24
C VAL A 179 37.45 -5.69 -9.44
N SER A 180 38.68 -6.16 -9.61
CA SER A 180 39.55 -5.79 -10.73
C SER A 180 40.18 -7.04 -11.35
N VAL A 181 40.62 -6.94 -12.60
CA VAL A 181 41.43 -7.98 -13.25
C VAL A 181 42.66 -8.27 -12.39
N GLY A 182 42.98 -9.55 -12.18
CA GLY A 182 44.03 -10.00 -11.29
C GLY A 182 43.62 -10.19 -9.82
N SER A 183 42.40 -9.79 -9.45
CA SER A 183 41.85 -10.07 -8.09
C SER A 183 41.57 -11.56 -7.91
N PHE A 184 41.91 -12.11 -6.75
CA PHE A 184 41.44 -13.40 -6.32
C PHE A 184 40.04 -13.28 -5.71
N VAL A 185 39.09 -14.12 -6.15
CA VAL A 185 37.70 -14.12 -5.70
C VAL A 185 37.27 -15.49 -5.23
N ASN A 186 36.23 -15.52 -4.43
CA ASN A 186 35.58 -16.73 -3.92
C ASN A 186 34.07 -16.53 -3.79
N SER A 187 33.35 -17.55 -3.28
CA SER A 187 31.89 -17.51 -3.16
C SER A 187 31.33 -16.42 -2.25
N SER A 188 32.13 -15.85 -1.34
CA SER A 188 31.75 -14.75 -0.46
C SER A 188 32.07 -13.37 -1.05
N THR A 189 32.84 -13.31 -2.14
CA THR A 189 33.24 -12.07 -2.79
C THR A 189 32.13 -11.59 -3.72
N SER A 190 31.50 -10.46 -3.39
CA SER A 190 30.58 -9.79 -4.31
C SER A 190 31.35 -9.10 -5.42
N LEU A 191 31.02 -9.42 -6.67
CA LEU A 191 31.63 -8.82 -7.87
C LEU A 191 30.91 -7.52 -8.25
N THR A 192 29.59 -7.55 -8.23
CA THR A 192 28.67 -6.43 -8.50
C THR A 192 27.26 -6.81 -8.03
N THR A 193 26.29 -5.88 -8.13
CA THR A 193 24.86 -6.19 -7.99
C THR A 193 24.19 -6.25 -9.35
N LEU A 194 23.09 -6.96 -9.46
CA LEU A 194 22.25 -7.00 -10.64
C LEU A 194 20.80 -6.84 -10.21
N ASP A 195 20.16 -5.78 -10.72
CA ASP A 195 18.80 -5.40 -10.39
C ASP A 195 17.90 -5.37 -11.64
N ASP A 196 16.82 -6.12 -11.62
CA ASP A 196 15.73 -5.96 -12.59
C ASP A 196 14.78 -4.88 -12.08
N ILE A 197 14.85 -3.71 -12.70
CA ILE A 197 14.01 -2.56 -12.39
C ILE A 197 12.91 -2.32 -13.43
N SER A 198 12.64 -3.25 -14.32
CA SER A 198 11.56 -3.15 -15.32
C SER A 198 10.19 -3.03 -14.65
N ILE A 199 10.05 -3.68 -13.50
CA ILE A 199 8.92 -3.57 -12.59
C ILE A 199 9.47 -3.21 -11.21
N ILE A 200 8.90 -2.18 -10.60
CA ILE A 200 9.21 -1.84 -9.21
C ILE A 200 8.09 -2.35 -8.32
N LYS A 201 8.45 -3.10 -7.29
CA LYS A 201 7.55 -3.56 -6.24
C LYS A 201 7.64 -2.61 -5.06
N VAL A 202 6.51 -2.18 -4.56
CA VAL A 202 6.43 -1.29 -3.39
C VAL A 202 5.70 -2.01 -2.28
N ASP A 203 6.41 -2.22 -1.18
CA ASP A 203 5.85 -2.86 0.00
C ASP A 203 5.36 -1.79 0.96
N PHE A 204 4.10 -1.91 1.43
CA PHE A 204 3.46 -0.99 2.35
C PHE A 204 2.52 -1.73 3.30
N GLN A 205 2.10 -1.06 4.36
CA GLN A 205 1.25 -1.66 5.38
C GLN A 205 -0.16 -1.07 5.35
N VAL A 206 -1.17 -1.95 5.47
CA VAL A 206 -2.57 -1.60 5.54
C VAL A 206 -3.16 -2.10 6.86
N PRO A 207 -3.91 -1.28 7.62
CA PRO A 207 -4.51 -1.71 8.88
C PRO A 207 -5.48 -2.89 8.72
N GLU A 208 -5.45 -3.86 9.64
CA GLU A 208 -6.28 -5.07 9.68
C GLU A 208 -7.77 -4.80 9.45
N LYS A 209 -8.29 -3.69 9.99
CA LYS A 209 -9.71 -3.28 9.84
C LYS A 209 -10.15 -3.10 8.38
N ARG A 210 -9.21 -3.00 7.45
CA ARG A 210 -9.46 -2.85 6.00
C ARG A 210 -9.28 -4.14 5.22
N LEU A 211 -8.86 -5.22 5.86
CA LEU A 211 -8.54 -6.49 5.20
C LEU A 211 -9.69 -7.04 4.34
N ALA A 212 -10.93 -6.94 4.82
CA ALA A 212 -12.11 -7.42 4.08
C ALA A 212 -12.36 -6.70 2.74
N THR A 213 -11.77 -5.52 2.55
CA THR A 213 -11.91 -4.72 1.31
C THR A 213 -10.71 -4.88 0.38
N LEU A 214 -9.63 -5.55 0.84
CA LEU A 214 -8.41 -5.72 0.05
C LEU A 214 -8.51 -6.92 -0.89
N HIS A 215 -8.11 -6.73 -2.14
CA HIS A 215 -7.91 -7.80 -3.11
C HIS A 215 -6.80 -7.44 -4.10
N THR A 216 -6.19 -8.44 -4.71
CA THR A 216 -5.21 -8.25 -5.77
C THR A 216 -5.86 -7.60 -6.99
N GLY A 217 -5.08 -6.81 -7.75
CA GLY A 217 -5.55 -6.05 -8.89
C GLY A 217 -6.14 -4.67 -8.57
N MET A 218 -6.26 -4.29 -7.28
CA MET A 218 -6.68 -2.93 -6.90
C MET A 218 -5.68 -1.90 -7.39
N THR A 219 -6.18 -0.77 -7.87
CA THR A 219 -5.35 0.36 -8.33
C THR A 219 -4.66 1.04 -7.16
N VAL A 220 -3.37 1.28 -7.32
CA VAL A 220 -2.54 2.05 -6.39
C VAL A 220 -1.90 3.20 -7.15
N VAL A 221 -2.13 4.41 -6.69
CA VAL A 221 -1.46 5.61 -7.20
C VAL A 221 -0.29 5.91 -6.28
N GLY A 222 0.93 5.93 -6.83
CA GLY A 222 2.15 6.22 -6.09
C GLY A 222 2.75 7.56 -6.50
N LYS A 223 3.25 8.32 -5.54
CA LYS A 223 4.06 9.53 -5.76
C LYS A 223 5.37 9.41 -5.01
N SER A 224 6.43 9.97 -5.56
CA SER A 224 7.73 10.05 -4.90
C SER A 224 8.19 11.50 -4.87
N ASP A 225 8.73 11.96 -3.75
CA ASP A 225 9.23 13.34 -3.59
C ASP A 225 10.29 13.70 -4.63
N ALA A 226 11.02 12.69 -5.15
CA ALA A 226 12.01 12.89 -6.20
C ALA A 226 11.42 13.41 -7.52
N TYR A 227 10.11 13.19 -7.77
CA TYR A 227 9.43 13.55 -9.02
C TYR A 227 8.23 14.49 -8.81
N GLY A 228 8.10 15.08 -7.62
CA GLY A 228 7.04 16.04 -7.28
C GLY A 228 5.64 15.46 -7.48
N GLU A 229 4.81 16.14 -8.27
CA GLU A 229 3.40 15.73 -8.48
C GLU A 229 3.20 14.60 -9.51
N ARG A 230 4.29 14.05 -10.09
CA ARG A 230 4.17 12.94 -11.03
C ARG A 230 3.60 11.71 -10.34
N ALA A 231 2.47 11.24 -10.84
CA ALA A 231 1.82 10.04 -10.36
C ALA A 231 2.30 8.81 -11.16
N PHE A 232 2.55 7.72 -10.46
CA PHE A 232 2.83 6.40 -11.02
C PHE A 232 1.63 5.52 -10.70
N ILE A 233 1.10 4.84 -11.70
CA ILE A 233 -0.05 3.94 -11.53
C ILE A 233 0.47 2.52 -11.43
N GLY A 234 0.08 1.83 -10.37
CA GLY A 234 0.39 0.43 -10.13
C GLY A 234 -0.84 -0.35 -9.69
N GLN A 235 -0.64 -1.63 -9.40
CA GLN A 235 -1.69 -2.51 -8.93
C GLN A 235 -1.20 -3.36 -7.77
N VAL A 236 -2.10 -3.68 -6.84
CA VAL A 236 -1.82 -4.65 -5.77
C VAL A 236 -1.53 -6.01 -6.40
N SER A 237 -0.30 -6.48 -6.24
CA SER A 237 0.17 -7.76 -6.77
C SER A 237 0.14 -8.88 -5.72
N HIS A 238 0.29 -8.53 -4.44
CA HIS A 238 0.33 -9.50 -3.35
C HIS A 238 -0.19 -8.90 -2.04
N ILE A 239 -0.89 -9.71 -1.26
CA ILE A 239 -1.33 -9.41 0.10
C ILE A 239 -0.80 -10.54 0.97
N ASP A 240 -0.01 -10.22 2.01
CA ASP A 240 0.54 -11.23 2.90
C ASP A 240 -0.61 -11.93 3.66
N PRO A 241 -0.60 -13.26 3.75
CA PRO A 241 -1.61 -14.00 4.51
C PRO A 241 -1.49 -13.82 6.02
N ARG A 242 -0.42 -13.22 6.51
CA ARG A 242 -0.16 -12.98 7.93
C ARG A 242 -0.39 -11.53 8.30
N ILE A 243 -0.98 -11.34 9.47
CA ILE A 243 -1.11 -10.03 10.11
C ILE A 243 0.04 -9.88 11.10
N ASP A 244 0.74 -8.76 11.03
CA ASP A 244 1.70 -8.38 12.06
C ASP A 244 0.96 -8.02 13.34
N SER A 245 1.15 -8.84 14.38
CA SER A 245 0.45 -8.67 15.66
C SER A 245 0.90 -7.43 16.46
N ALA A 246 2.10 -6.91 16.20
CA ALA A 246 2.62 -5.73 16.88
C ALA A 246 2.01 -4.44 16.31
N THR A 247 1.91 -4.36 14.98
CA THR A 247 1.39 -3.17 14.27
C THR A 247 -0.09 -3.27 13.92
N ARG A 248 -0.70 -4.47 14.05
CA ARG A 248 -2.08 -4.76 13.61
C ARG A 248 -2.31 -4.37 12.15
N SER A 249 -1.35 -4.70 11.30
CA SER A 249 -1.39 -4.41 9.87
C SER A 249 -1.04 -5.63 9.04
N VAL A 250 -1.48 -5.64 7.79
CA VAL A 250 -1.11 -6.60 6.76
C VAL A 250 -0.14 -5.95 5.77
N GLN A 251 0.90 -6.68 5.39
CA GLN A 251 1.82 -6.23 4.35
C GLN A 251 1.18 -6.44 2.98
N VAL A 252 1.20 -5.39 2.17
CA VAL A 252 0.70 -5.39 0.79
C VAL A 252 1.83 -4.98 -0.13
N THR A 253 1.95 -5.66 -1.26
CA THR A 253 2.89 -5.32 -2.32
C THR A 253 2.12 -4.83 -3.54
N ALA A 254 2.45 -3.65 -4.03
CA ALA A 254 1.99 -3.14 -5.32
C ALA A 254 3.12 -3.20 -6.35
N SER A 255 2.76 -3.50 -7.60
CA SER A 255 3.69 -3.54 -8.73
C SER A 255 3.45 -2.34 -9.64
N PHE A 256 4.54 -1.66 -10.00
CA PHE A 256 4.56 -0.48 -10.87
C PHE A 256 5.43 -0.79 -12.09
N GLU A 257 4.89 -0.64 -13.29
CA GLU A 257 5.69 -0.69 -14.51
C GLU A 257 6.65 0.51 -14.57
N ASN A 258 7.89 0.28 -14.99
CA ASN A 258 8.94 1.29 -14.94
C ASN A 258 9.70 1.41 -16.28
N PRO A 259 9.01 1.66 -17.41
CA PRO A 259 9.63 1.68 -18.74
C PRO A 259 10.67 2.79 -18.90
N GLU A 260 10.52 3.90 -18.20
CA GLU A 260 11.46 5.01 -18.22
C GLU A 260 12.61 4.85 -17.19
N SER A 261 12.62 3.77 -16.41
CA SER A 261 13.61 3.49 -15.35
C SER A 261 13.76 4.63 -14.32
N LEU A 262 12.66 5.37 -14.07
CA LEU A 262 12.63 6.48 -13.13
C LEU A 262 12.58 5.99 -11.69
N LEU A 263 11.70 5.02 -11.41
CA LEU A 263 11.62 4.43 -10.09
C LEU A 263 12.85 3.57 -9.82
N ARG A 264 13.43 3.71 -8.64
CA ARG A 264 14.62 2.98 -8.22
C ARG A 264 14.39 2.25 -6.90
N PRO A 265 15.00 1.09 -6.70
CA PRO A 265 15.01 0.42 -5.40
C PRO A 265 15.51 1.35 -4.30
N GLY A 266 14.88 1.28 -3.12
CA GLY A 266 15.19 2.15 -1.99
C GLY A 266 14.41 3.46 -1.96
N MET A 267 13.67 3.83 -3.00
CA MET A 267 12.83 5.03 -2.99
C MET A 267 11.66 4.87 -2.02
N LEU A 268 11.35 5.97 -1.32
CA LEU A 268 10.11 6.11 -0.56
C LEU A 268 8.99 6.56 -1.51
N MET A 269 7.82 5.93 -1.38
CA MET A 269 6.65 6.27 -2.17
C MET A 269 5.44 6.53 -1.26
N HIS A 270 4.75 7.64 -1.51
CA HIS A 270 3.44 7.94 -0.94
C HIS A 270 2.38 7.27 -1.82
N LEU A 271 1.60 6.39 -1.23
CA LEU A 271 0.64 5.54 -1.94
C LEU A 271 -0.78 5.91 -1.57
N GLU A 272 -1.65 5.94 -2.56
CA GLU A 272 -3.09 6.03 -2.41
C GLU A 272 -3.72 4.78 -3.04
N LEU A 273 -4.21 3.88 -2.17
CA LEU A 273 -4.90 2.66 -2.59
C LEU A 273 -6.39 2.94 -2.74
N GLU A 274 -6.91 2.77 -3.93
CA GLU A 274 -8.34 2.91 -4.23
C GLU A 274 -9.14 1.76 -3.62
N LEU A 275 -10.03 2.07 -2.65
CA LEU A 275 -10.87 1.05 -2.00
C LEU A 275 -12.20 0.86 -2.71
N GLN A 276 -13.00 1.90 -2.73
CA GLN A 276 -14.36 1.86 -3.24
C GLN A 276 -14.81 3.23 -3.71
N THR A 277 -15.47 3.26 -4.86
CA THR A 277 -16.12 4.44 -5.38
C THR A 277 -17.57 4.46 -4.93
N TYR A 278 -17.99 5.59 -4.36
CA TYR A 278 -19.35 5.86 -3.93
C TYR A 278 -20.01 6.86 -4.87
N ASN A 279 -21.15 6.50 -5.41
CA ASN A 279 -22.05 7.43 -6.10
C ASN A 279 -23.19 7.75 -5.13
N ALA A 280 -23.06 8.85 -4.41
CA ALA A 280 -23.96 9.20 -3.32
C ALA A 280 -24.09 10.73 -3.18
N ILE A 281 -25.07 11.15 -2.39
CA ILE A 281 -25.18 12.57 -2.02
C ILE A 281 -24.02 12.93 -1.10
N MET A 282 -23.19 13.89 -1.52
CA MET A 282 -22.06 14.38 -0.75
C MET A 282 -22.44 15.65 0.00
N LEU A 283 -22.28 15.60 1.33
CA LEU A 283 -22.50 16.74 2.21
C LEU A 283 -21.19 17.14 2.91
N PRO A 284 -20.93 18.44 3.13
CA PRO A 284 -19.82 18.85 3.97
C PRO A 284 -19.95 18.28 5.38
N GLU A 285 -18.88 17.73 5.95
CA GLU A 285 -18.92 17.09 7.28
C GLU A 285 -19.41 18.06 8.37
N LYS A 286 -19.13 19.37 8.22
CA LYS A 286 -19.61 20.43 9.13
C LYS A 286 -21.14 20.61 9.17
N SER A 287 -21.87 20.07 8.18
CA SER A 287 -23.34 20.09 8.17
C SER A 287 -23.97 18.99 9.02
N VAL A 288 -23.18 17.97 9.39
CA VAL A 288 -23.67 16.78 10.10
C VAL A 288 -23.61 16.98 11.61
N ILE A 289 -24.74 16.77 12.27
CA ILE A 289 -24.90 16.90 13.71
C ILE A 289 -24.99 15.51 14.31
N PRO A 290 -23.98 15.04 15.05
CA PRO A 290 -24.05 13.78 15.76
C PRO A 290 -24.92 13.93 17.03
N ARG A 291 -25.87 13.00 17.24
CA ARG A 291 -26.63 12.87 18.48
C ARG A 291 -26.70 11.40 18.89
N GLN A 292 -26.03 11.06 19.98
CA GLN A 292 -25.91 9.67 20.43
C GLN A 292 -25.34 8.77 19.31
N GLN A 293 -26.10 7.81 18.79
CA GLN A 293 -25.71 6.90 17.71
C GLN A 293 -26.26 7.29 16.34
N LYS A 294 -26.94 8.45 16.23
CA LYS A 294 -27.60 8.92 15.02
C LYS A 294 -26.97 10.21 14.51
N HIS A 295 -27.12 10.43 13.23
CA HIS A 295 -26.63 11.61 12.53
C HIS A 295 -27.78 12.39 11.92
N TYR A 296 -27.74 13.70 12.03
CA TYR A 296 -28.79 14.58 11.54
C TYR A 296 -28.20 15.72 10.70
N VAL A 297 -28.99 16.23 9.77
CA VAL A 297 -28.73 17.47 9.05
C VAL A 297 -29.97 18.35 9.11
N PHE A 298 -29.79 19.65 8.85
CA PHE A 298 -30.93 20.54 8.63
C PHE A 298 -31.14 20.79 7.14
N VAL A 299 -32.35 20.54 6.67
CA VAL A 299 -32.82 20.84 5.30
C VAL A 299 -33.74 22.03 5.36
N ILE A 300 -33.66 22.90 4.36
CA ILE A 300 -34.57 24.06 4.24
C ILE A 300 -35.84 23.63 3.48
N ASP A 301 -36.99 23.82 4.08
CA ASP A 301 -38.27 23.52 3.44
C ASP A 301 -38.77 24.69 2.54
N GLU A 302 -39.86 24.44 1.84
CA GLU A 302 -40.49 25.45 0.95
C GLU A 302 -40.94 26.73 1.67
N GLN A 303 -41.11 26.66 3.02
CA GLN A 303 -41.51 27.80 3.87
C GLN A 303 -40.31 28.52 4.49
N GLN A 304 -39.09 28.29 3.99
CA GLN A 304 -37.84 28.83 4.55
C GLN A 304 -37.64 28.49 6.03
N LYS A 305 -38.03 27.27 6.46
CA LYS A 305 -37.82 26.78 7.80
C LYS A 305 -36.82 25.64 7.79
N ALA A 306 -35.97 25.57 8.83
CA ALA A 306 -35.04 24.50 9.01
C ALA A 306 -35.78 23.25 9.54
N LYS A 307 -35.72 22.15 8.82
CA LYS A 307 -36.24 20.82 9.22
C LYS A 307 -35.06 19.89 9.54
N GLN A 308 -35.06 19.37 10.74
CA GLN A 308 -34.05 18.35 11.12
C GLN A 308 -34.42 16.99 10.49
N VAL A 309 -33.46 16.37 9.79
CA VAL A 309 -33.66 15.09 9.09
C VAL A 309 -32.55 14.15 9.57
N GLU A 310 -32.94 12.91 9.88
CA GLU A 310 -31.98 11.83 10.18
C GLU A 310 -31.34 11.33 8.88
N ILE A 311 -30.04 11.12 8.88
CA ILE A 311 -29.28 10.64 7.75
C ILE A 311 -28.52 9.37 8.07
N ASN A 312 -28.36 8.48 7.09
CA ASN A 312 -27.48 7.34 7.17
C ASN A 312 -26.19 7.60 6.39
N ILE A 313 -25.04 7.47 7.07
CA ILE A 313 -23.73 7.73 6.50
C ILE A 313 -23.19 6.44 5.90
N LEU A 314 -22.79 6.45 4.62
CA LEU A 314 -22.12 5.37 3.91
C LEU A 314 -20.61 5.40 4.15
N ALA A 315 -20.01 6.58 3.95
CA ALA A 315 -18.56 6.76 4.07
C ALA A 315 -18.23 8.21 4.48
N ARG A 316 -17.05 8.39 5.10
CA ARG A 316 -16.48 9.69 5.43
C ARG A 316 -15.22 9.91 4.61
N PHE A 317 -15.11 11.09 4.04
CA PHE A 317 -13.96 11.57 3.28
C PHE A 317 -13.34 12.76 4.02
N ASN A 318 -12.21 13.24 3.56
CA ASN A 318 -11.62 14.47 4.13
C ASN A 318 -12.54 15.67 3.89
N GLY A 319 -13.26 16.07 4.97
CA GLY A 319 -14.20 17.19 4.96
C GLY A 319 -15.58 16.91 4.34
N TRP A 320 -15.90 15.70 3.89
CA TRP A 320 -17.15 15.32 3.26
C TRP A 320 -17.72 14.02 3.81
N VAL A 321 -19.04 13.86 3.68
CA VAL A 321 -19.76 12.66 4.10
C VAL A 321 -20.66 12.20 2.94
N ALA A 322 -20.54 10.91 2.56
CA ALA A 322 -21.47 10.27 1.65
C ALA A 322 -22.70 9.79 2.42
N VAL A 323 -23.88 10.11 1.94
CA VAL A 323 -25.17 9.83 2.59
C VAL A 323 -25.99 8.88 1.71
N SER A 324 -26.55 7.81 2.33
CA SER A 324 -27.39 6.83 1.64
C SER A 324 -28.87 7.17 1.68
N SER A 325 -29.31 7.88 2.73
CA SER A 325 -30.74 8.22 2.90
C SER A 325 -30.92 9.40 3.82
N GLY A 326 -32.08 10.03 3.72
CA GLY A 326 -32.49 11.18 4.55
C GLY A 326 -32.44 12.53 3.84
N VAL A 327 -31.71 12.65 2.75
CA VAL A 327 -31.65 13.85 1.91
C VAL A 327 -31.85 13.46 0.45
N GLU A 328 -32.61 14.28 -0.30
CA GLU A 328 -32.83 14.06 -1.72
C GLU A 328 -32.00 15.04 -2.55
N THR A 329 -31.69 14.66 -3.79
CA THR A 329 -30.99 15.53 -4.73
C THR A 329 -31.81 16.80 -5.00
N GLY A 330 -31.14 17.96 -4.95
CA GLY A 330 -31.79 19.28 -5.13
C GLY A 330 -32.22 19.94 -3.82
N GLN A 331 -32.30 19.25 -2.70
CA GLN A 331 -32.62 19.84 -1.40
C GLN A 331 -31.47 20.75 -0.91
N GLN A 332 -31.83 21.86 -0.26
CA GLN A 332 -30.86 22.76 0.36
C GLN A 332 -30.52 22.28 1.78
N VAL A 333 -29.29 21.92 1.99
CA VAL A 333 -28.76 21.48 3.30
C VAL A 333 -27.97 22.61 3.93
N ILE A 334 -28.28 22.92 5.20
CA ILE A 334 -27.60 23.98 5.95
C ILE A 334 -26.19 23.47 6.33
N THR A 335 -25.17 24.23 5.89
CA THR A 335 -23.75 23.89 6.12
C THR A 335 -23.11 24.70 7.22
N GLU A 336 -23.61 25.92 7.49
CA GLU A 336 -23.13 26.80 8.56
C GLU A 336 -24.29 27.44 9.33
N GLY A 337 -24.06 27.66 10.61
CA GLY A 337 -25.10 28.19 11.52
C GLY A 337 -25.96 27.12 12.20
N VAL A 338 -25.65 25.85 11.99
CA VAL A 338 -26.40 24.68 12.53
C VAL A 338 -26.58 24.69 14.05
N ILE A 339 -25.65 25.30 14.80
CA ILE A 339 -25.71 25.40 16.27
C ILE A 339 -26.77 26.40 16.75
N LYS A 340 -27.10 27.39 15.91
CA LYS A 340 -28.01 28.52 16.25
C LYS A 340 -29.47 28.22 15.93
N ILE A 341 -29.76 27.12 15.26
CA ILE A 341 -31.09 26.78 14.76
C ILE A 341 -31.67 25.53 15.45
N ARG A 342 -32.98 25.43 15.42
CA ARG A 342 -33.75 24.25 15.84
C ARG A 342 -34.74 23.89 14.73
N SER A 343 -35.30 22.69 14.79
CA SER A 343 -36.38 22.32 13.86
C SER A 343 -37.54 23.32 13.97
N GLY A 344 -37.98 23.87 12.85
CA GLY A 344 -39.00 24.89 12.76
C GLY A 344 -38.48 26.36 12.80
N SER A 345 -37.18 26.59 12.97
CA SER A 345 -36.61 27.95 12.93
C SER A 345 -36.67 28.52 11.53
N THR A 346 -37.14 29.78 11.38
CA THR A 346 -37.09 30.50 10.12
C THR A 346 -35.64 30.90 9.81
N VAL A 347 -35.16 30.59 8.59
CA VAL A 347 -33.78 30.82 8.18
C VAL A 347 -33.72 31.71 6.94
N SER A 348 -32.62 32.44 6.82
CA SER A 348 -32.30 33.23 5.62
C SER A 348 -30.96 32.76 5.10
N VAL A 349 -30.92 32.31 3.85
CA VAL A 349 -29.69 31.80 3.23
C VAL A 349 -28.81 32.98 2.85
N LYS A 350 -27.58 32.96 3.31
CA LYS A 350 -26.56 33.93 2.88
C LYS A 350 -26.14 33.55 1.44
N SER A 351 -26.39 34.45 0.51
CA SER A 351 -25.91 34.36 -0.88
C SER A 351 -24.37 34.47 -0.94
#